data_5e15e28f25c29c66da2cd27df9bf68e4
#
_entry.id   5e15e28f25c29c66da2cd27df9bf68e4
#
_cell.length_a   1.000
_cell.length_b   1.000
_cell.length_c   1.000
_cell.angle_alpha   90.00
_cell.angle_beta   90.00
_cell.angle_gamma   90.00
#
_symmetry.space_group_name_H-M   'P 1'
#
loop_
_entity.id
_entity.type
_entity.pdbx_description
1 polymer ?
#
loop_
_entity_poly.entity_id
_entity_poly.type
_entity_poly.pdbx_seq_one_letter_code
_entity_poly.pdbx_strand_id
1 'polypeptide(L)'
;LDYDMDKYKDMLLGLDLDADLASVLHCLNDNLADAVKCDELRVLHGRDHIYEELLGLRFKISPFSFFQTNTLGAEKLYSMAREFVGDYKDKVLYDLYSGTGTIGQVLSQKARKVYGIEIVEDAIKDAKRNAKINNMDNVEFYVGKAEEVVPKMYKEGKRANVVVVDPPRKGCDEKVLDTIVS
;
A
#
# COMPACT_ATOMS: atom_id res chain seq x y z
N LEU A 1 -21.26 -20.97 16.96
CA LEU A 1 -22.05 -21.34 15.79
C LEU A 1 -21.16 -22.15 14.87
N ASP A 2 -21.45 -23.45 14.73
CA ASP A 2 -20.75 -24.34 13.82
C ASP A 2 -21.35 -24.16 12.41
N TYR A 3 -20.73 -23.32 11.60
CA TYR A 3 -21.10 -23.18 10.19
C TYR A 3 -20.33 -24.18 9.34
N ASP A 4 -21.03 -24.88 8.44
CA ASP A 4 -20.42 -25.73 7.42
C ASP A 4 -19.75 -24.84 6.35
N MET A 5 -18.48 -24.53 6.59
CA MET A 5 -17.69 -23.65 5.70
C MET A 5 -17.42 -24.28 4.34
N ASP A 6 -17.41 -25.62 4.24
CA ASP A 6 -17.26 -26.30 2.94
C ASP A 6 -18.52 -26.14 2.10
N LYS A 7 -19.69 -26.31 2.69
CA LYS A 7 -20.96 -26.06 2.00
C LYS A 7 -21.10 -24.62 1.57
N TYR A 8 -20.65 -23.67 2.40
CA TYR A 8 -20.66 -22.24 2.06
C TYR A 8 -19.72 -21.94 0.88
N LYS A 9 -18.51 -22.48 0.91
CA LYS A 9 -17.55 -22.38 -0.20
C LYS A 9 -18.14 -22.95 -1.50
N ASP A 10 -18.72 -24.16 -1.46
CA ASP A 10 -19.27 -24.81 -2.64
C ASP A 10 -20.47 -24.02 -3.23
N MET A 11 -21.27 -23.41 -2.36
CA MET A 11 -22.34 -22.48 -2.77
C MET A 11 -21.77 -21.27 -3.52
N LEU A 12 -20.70 -20.65 -3.01
CA LEU A 12 -20.05 -19.50 -3.67
C LEU A 12 -19.42 -19.87 -5.01
N LEU A 13 -18.77 -21.05 -5.08
CA LEU A 13 -18.17 -21.54 -6.32
C LEU A 13 -19.20 -21.93 -7.39
N GLY A 14 -20.44 -22.22 -6.96
CA GLY A 14 -21.56 -22.52 -7.86
C GLY A 14 -22.31 -21.30 -8.40
N LEU A 15 -21.94 -20.07 -7.99
CA LEU A 15 -22.56 -18.85 -8.51
C LEU A 15 -22.14 -18.58 -9.95
N ASP A 16 -23.12 -18.22 -10.77
CA ASP A 16 -22.88 -17.70 -12.12
C ASP A 16 -22.51 -16.22 -12.04
N LEU A 17 -21.22 -15.91 -12.16
CA LEU A 17 -20.68 -14.54 -12.02
C LEU A 17 -20.02 -14.13 -13.33
N ASP A 18 -20.15 -12.86 -13.70
CA ASP A 18 -19.40 -12.26 -14.82
C ASP A 18 -17.90 -12.06 -14.49
N ALA A 19 -17.35 -12.82 -13.55
CA ALA A 19 -15.97 -12.73 -13.10
C ALA A 19 -15.51 -14.07 -12.50
N ASP A 20 -14.21 -14.32 -12.55
CA ASP A 20 -13.60 -15.49 -11.89
C ASP A 20 -13.49 -15.25 -10.37
N LEU A 21 -13.97 -16.21 -9.58
CA LEU A 21 -13.79 -16.21 -8.13
C LEU A 21 -12.35 -16.63 -7.79
N ALA A 22 -11.49 -15.67 -7.55
CA ALA A 22 -10.05 -15.90 -7.34
C ALA A 22 -9.74 -16.62 -6.04
N SER A 23 -10.56 -16.41 -4.99
CA SER A 23 -10.38 -17.05 -3.68
C SER A 23 -11.62 -16.94 -2.79
N VAL A 24 -11.72 -17.89 -1.87
CA VAL A 24 -12.63 -17.82 -0.73
C VAL A 24 -11.78 -17.91 0.54
N LEU A 25 -11.84 -16.88 1.34
CA LEU A 25 -11.05 -16.76 2.56
C LEU A 25 -11.98 -16.70 3.78
N HIS A 26 -11.64 -17.45 4.81
CA HIS A 26 -12.30 -17.38 6.10
C HIS A 26 -11.36 -16.76 7.12
N CYS A 27 -11.71 -15.59 7.61
CA CYS A 27 -10.97 -14.90 8.66
C CYS A 27 -11.71 -15.07 10.00
N LEU A 28 -11.03 -15.61 10.99
CA LEU A 28 -11.45 -15.65 12.38
C LEU A 28 -10.89 -14.42 13.08
N ASN A 29 -11.75 -13.65 13.74
CA ASN A 29 -11.35 -12.45 14.47
C ASN A 29 -12.24 -12.29 15.71
N ASP A 30 -11.66 -12.54 16.88
CA ASP A 30 -12.31 -12.39 18.18
C ASP A 30 -11.98 -11.05 18.87
N ASN A 31 -11.29 -10.13 18.16
CA ASN A 31 -10.92 -8.83 18.70
C ASN A 31 -12.13 -7.89 18.80
N LEU A 32 -12.25 -7.16 19.91
CA LEU A 32 -13.29 -6.14 20.14
C LEU A 32 -13.02 -4.81 19.41
N ALA A 33 -11.87 -4.66 18.79
CA ALA A 33 -11.48 -3.41 18.11
C ALA A 33 -11.88 -3.47 16.62
N ASP A 34 -12.28 -2.33 16.06
CA ASP A 34 -12.55 -2.13 14.61
C ASP A 34 -11.27 -2.24 13.73
N ALA A 35 -10.20 -2.84 14.26
CA ALA A 35 -9.00 -3.07 13.50
C ALA A 35 -9.19 -4.30 12.61
N VAL A 36 -8.86 -4.17 11.32
CA VAL A 36 -8.82 -5.28 10.38
C VAL A 36 -7.62 -6.16 10.75
N LYS A 37 -7.80 -6.98 11.78
CA LYS A 37 -6.85 -7.99 12.22
C LYS A 37 -7.48 -9.36 12.06
N CYS A 38 -6.66 -10.35 11.83
CA CYS A 38 -7.09 -11.74 11.68
C CYS A 38 -6.29 -12.58 12.66
N ASP A 39 -6.99 -13.27 13.56
CA ASP A 39 -6.36 -14.20 14.48
C ASP A 39 -5.98 -15.49 13.74
N GLU A 40 -6.83 -15.90 12.77
CA GLU A 40 -6.56 -17.04 11.91
C GLU A 40 -7.17 -16.79 10.51
N LEU A 41 -6.37 -16.96 9.47
CA LEU A 41 -6.81 -16.91 8.07
C LEU A 41 -6.78 -18.33 7.48
N ARG A 42 -7.94 -18.81 7.04
CA ARG A 42 -8.10 -20.08 6.32
C ARG A 42 -8.40 -19.82 4.86
N VAL A 43 -7.60 -20.39 3.97
CA VAL A 43 -7.85 -20.38 2.53
C VAL A 43 -8.75 -21.57 2.21
N LEU A 44 -10.03 -21.33 1.95
CA LEU A 44 -11.01 -22.37 1.62
C LEU A 44 -10.94 -22.74 0.13
N HIS A 45 -10.60 -21.76 -0.73
CA HIS A 45 -10.39 -21.96 -2.16
C HIS A 45 -9.42 -20.90 -2.70
N GLY A 46 -8.64 -21.29 -3.73
CA GLY A 46 -7.76 -20.39 -4.46
C GLY A 46 -6.53 -19.95 -3.66
N ARG A 47 -6.25 -18.65 -3.63
CA ARG A 47 -5.03 -18.07 -3.08
C ARG A 47 -5.35 -16.99 -2.02
N ASP A 48 -4.37 -16.69 -1.17
CA ASP A 48 -4.49 -15.68 -0.10
C ASP A 48 -4.33 -14.23 -0.58
N HIS A 49 -4.37 -13.97 -1.89
CA HIS A 49 -4.13 -12.65 -2.45
C HIS A 49 -4.77 -12.51 -3.84
N ILE A 50 -4.91 -11.27 -4.28
CA ILE A 50 -5.23 -10.91 -5.66
C ILE A 50 -4.09 -10.11 -6.29
N TYR A 51 -4.12 -9.97 -7.61
CA TYR A 51 -3.27 -9.05 -8.35
C TYR A 51 -4.12 -7.97 -9.00
N GLU A 52 -3.58 -6.75 -9.00
CA GLU A 52 -4.16 -5.62 -9.71
C GLU A 52 -3.07 -4.94 -10.54
N GLU A 53 -3.44 -4.37 -11.67
CA GLU A 53 -2.56 -3.56 -12.50
C GLU A 53 -2.98 -2.09 -12.43
N LEU A 54 -2.02 -1.20 -12.18
CA LEU A 54 -2.25 0.22 -12.03
C LEU A 54 -1.09 1.00 -12.65
N LEU A 55 -1.40 1.82 -13.68
CA LEU A 55 -0.40 2.62 -14.42
C LEU A 55 0.81 1.81 -14.92
N GLY A 56 0.56 0.57 -15.39
CA GLY A 56 1.57 -0.34 -15.90
C GLY A 56 2.39 -1.05 -14.82
N LEU A 57 2.01 -0.94 -13.56
CA LEU A 57 2.62 -1.65 -12.44
C LEU A 57 1.68 -2.74 -11.94
N ARG A 58 2.27 -3.86 -11.52
CA ARG A 58 1.53 -5.00 -10.97
C ARG A 58 1.67 -5.02 -9.45
N PHE A 59 0.55 -5.08 -8.75
CA PHE A 59 0.49 -5.14 -7.30
C PHE A 59 -0.10 -6.45 -6.81
N LYS A 60 0.62 -7.13 -5.92
CA LYS A 60 0.06 -8.21 -5.12
C LYS A 60 -0.62 -7.59 -3.90
N ILE A 61 -1.92 -7.85 -3.74
CA ILE A 61 -2.76 -7.30 -2.68
C ILE A 61 -3.13 -8.44 -1.74
N SER A 62 -2.74 -8.33 -0.47
CA SER A 62 -3.14 -9.26 0.58
C SER A 62 -4.48 -8.84 1.21
N PRO A 63 -5.21 -9.73 1.91
CA PRO A 63 -6.55 -9.44 2.46
C PRO A 63 -6.60 -8.24 3.41
N PHE A 64 -5.49 -7.94 4.06
CA PHE A 64 -5.39 -6.89 5.09
C PHE A 64 -4.61 -5.66 4.59
N SER A 65 -4.19 -5.65 3.32
CA SER A 65 -3.54 -4.51 2.69
C SER A 65 -4.59 -3.50 2.24
N PHE A 66 -4.37 -2.23 2.55
CA PHE A 66 -5.16 -1.18 1.91
C PHE A 66 -4.73 -1.03 0.44
N PHE A 67 -5.70 -1.05 -0.44
CA PHE A 67 -5.54 -0.73 -1.86
C PHE A 67 -6.79 0.02 -2.35
N GLN A 68 -6.63 0.95 -3.28
CA GLN A 68 -7.76 1.70 -3.84
C GLN A 68 -8.65 0.75 -4.64
N THR A 69 -9.90 0.58 -4.20
CA THR A 69 -10.86 -0.37 -4.79
C THR A 69 -11.34 0.03 -6.19
N ASN A 70 -11.31 1.34 -6.51
CA ASN A 70 -11.61 1.86 -7.84
C ASN A 70 -10.30 2.12 -8.59
N THR A 71 -9.80 1.13 -9.30
CA THR A 71 -8.51 1.18 -10.01
C THR A 71 -8.48 2.31 -11.04
N LEU A 72 -9.53 2.50 -11.85
CA LEU A 72 -9.60 3.59 -12.84
C LEU A 72 -9.60 4.97 -12.17
N GLY A 73 -10.26 5.09 -11.03
CA GLY A 73 -10.22 6.30 -10.20
C GLY A 73 -8.83 6.57 -9.63
N ALA A 74 -8.18 5.53 -9.14
CA ALA A 74 -6.81 5.59 -8.61
C ALA A 74 -5.79 5.98 -9.69
N GLU A 75 -5.92 5.45 -10.91
CA GLU A 75 -5.06 5.83 -12.03
C GLU A 75 -5.16 7.31 -12.38
N LYS A 76 -6.38 7.86 -12.37
CA LYS A 76 -6.60 9.30 -12.57
C LYS A 76 -5.97 10.12 -11.44
N LEU A 77 -6.21 9.73 -10.18
CA LEU A 77 -5.66 10.41 -9.01
C LEU A 77 -4.13 10.43 -9.03
N TYR A 78 -3.50 9.30 -9.30
CA TYR A 78 -2.04 9.20 -9.31
C TYR A 78 -1.42 9.85 -10.54
N SER A 79 -2.13 9.89 -11.67
CA SER A 79 -1.72 10.68 -12.84
C SER A 79 -1.72 12.17 -12.53
N MET A 80 -2.76 12.67 -11.84
CA MET A 80 -2.80 14.06 -11.36
C MET A 80 -1.67 14.35 -10.37
N ALA A 81 -1.38 13.42 -9.44
CA ALA A 81 -0.25 13.59 -8.53
C ALA A 81 1.09 13.72 -9.28
N ARG A 82 1.29 12.94 -10.36
CA ARG A 82 2.44 13.08 -11.25
C ARG A 82 2.51 14.46 -11.91
N GLU A 83 1.38 15.00 -12.35
CA GLU A 83 1.31 16.33 -12.96
C GLU A 83 1.66 17.43 -11.95
N PHE A 84 1.15 17.35 -10.72
CA PHE A 84 1.47 18.31 -9.66
C PHE A 84 2.95 18.28 -9.25
N VAL A 85 3.58 17.11 -9.22
CA VAL A 85 5.01 17.01 -8.97
C VAL A 85 5.84 17.63 -10.11
N GLY A 86 5.29 17.69 -11.32
CA GLY A 86 5.91 18.27 -12.50
C GLY A 86 7.10 17.48 -13.00
N ASP A 87 8.21 18.14 -13.35
CA ASP A 87 9.44 17.46 -13.73
C ASP A 87 10.22 17.01 -12.49
N TYR A 88 10.28 15.69 -12.29
CA TYR A 88 10.91 15.08 -11.13
C TYR A 88 11.88 13.95 -11.46
N LYS A 89 12.35 13.89 -12.71
CA LYS A 89 13.26 12.85 -13.19
C LYS A 89 14.54 12.71 -12.33
N ASP A 90 15.11 13.83 -11.91
CA ASP A 90 16.31 13.86 -11.11
C ASP A 90 16.06 14.12 -9.61
N LYS A 91 14.80 14.11 -9.19
CA LYS A 91 14.39 14.42 -7.83
C LYS A 91 14.34 13.19 -6.94
N VAL A 92 14.58 13.42 -5.67
CA VAL A 92 14.34 12.49 -4.57
C VAL A 92 12.99 12.82 -3.95
N LEU A 93 12.15 11.81 -3.77
CA LEU A 93 10.80 11.95 -3.22
C LEU A 93 10.67 11.22 -1.89
N TYR A 94 9.92 11.81 -0.98
CA TYR A 94 9.36 11.10 0.18
C TYR A 94 7.88 10.81 -0.07
N ASP A 95 7.45 9.58 0.23
CA ASP A 95 6.07 9.14 0.28
C ASP A 95 5.74 8.83 1.75
N LEU A 96 5.11 9.80 2.43
CA LEU A 96 4.76 9.69 3.85
C LEU A 96 3.37 9.11 3.99
N TYR A 97 3.22 8.18 4.93
CA TYR A 97 2.03 7.31 5.05
C TYR A 97 1.87 6.40 3.84
N SER A 98 2.99 5.82 3.40
CA SER A 98 3.07 5.15 2.09
C SER A 98 2.20 3.90 1.96
N GLY A 99 1.67 3.34 3.05
CA GLY A 99 0.89 2.11 3.05
C GLY A 99 1.65 0.99 2.34
N THR A 100 1.02 0.36 1.35
CA THR A 100 1.63 -0.65 0.49
C THR A 100 2.57 -0.08 -0.59
N GLY A 101 2.90 1.21 -0.50
CA GLY A 101 3.85 1.89 -1.38
C GLY A 101 3.35 2.15 -2.79
N THR A 102 2.03 2.20 -3.00
CA THR A 102 1.45 2.34 -4.35
C THR A 102 1.82 3.67 -4.99
N ILE A 103 1.64 4.79 -4.27
CA ILE A 103 1.95 6.14 -4.78
C ILE A 103 3.46 6.25 -5.05
N GLY A 104 4.29 5.86 -4.07
CA GLY A 104 5.74 5.90 -4.20
C GLY A 104 6.25 5.11 -5.40
N GLN A 105 5.71 3.90 -5.64
CA GLN A 105 6.08 3.08 -6.78
C GLN A 105 5.63 3.70 -8.11
N VAL A 106 4.42 4.26 -8.18
CA VAL A 106 3.93 4.97 -9.36
C VAL A 106 4.84 6.17 -9.69
N LEU A 107 5.24 6.94 -8.69
CA LEU A 107 6.14 8.08 -8.87
C LEU A 107 7.57 7.65 -9.21
N SER A 108 8.03 6.52 -8.69
CA SER A 108 9.39 6.03 -8.92
C SER A 108 9.71 5.71 -10.39
N GLN A 109 8.68 5.51 -11.24
CA GLN A 109 8.88 5.30 -12.69
C GLN A 109 9.64 6.44 -13.38
N LYS A 110 9.67 7.64 -12.80
CA LYS A 110 10.39 8.80 -13.33
C LYS A 110 11.35 9.44 -12.32
N ALA A 111 11.15 9.20 -11.02
CA ALA A 111 12.01 9.78 -9.99
C ALA A 111 13.39 9.14 -9.95
N ARG A 112 14.40 9.89 -9.53
CA ARG A 112 15.74 9.36 -9.25
C ARG A 112 15.70 8.37 -8.10
N LYS A 113 14.98 8.70 -7.02
CA LYS A 113 14.84 7.88 -5.81
C LYS A 113 13.55 8.20 -5.09
N VAL A 114 12.92 7.19 -4.53
CA VAL A 114 11.75 7.34 -3.66
C VAL A 114 11.99 6.63 -2.33
N TYR A 115 11.64 7.30 -1.25
CA TYR A 115 11.63 6.76 0.10
C TYR A 115 10.21 6.74 0.64
N GLY A 116 9.67 5.55 0.86
CA GLY A 116 8.36 5.35 1.49
C GLY A 116 8.50 5.16 2.99
N ILE A 117 7.70 5.85 3.77
CA ILE A 117 7.68 5.78 5.22
C ILE A 117 6.26 5.41 5.69
N GLU A 118 6.16 4.33 6.46
CA GLU A 118 4.90 3.78 6.97
C GLU A 118 5.11 3.16 8.35
N ILE A 119 4.15 3.35 9.25
CA ILE A 119 4.22 2.80 10.60
C ILE A 119 3.87 1.31 10.66
N VAL A 120 3.05 0.83 9.72
CA VAL A 120 2.57 -0.55 9.67
C VAL A 120 3.59 -1.44 8.98
N GLU A 121 4.24 -2.31 9.76
CA GLU A 121 5.31 -3.18 9.25
C GLU A 121 4.85 -4.11 8.13
N ASP A 122 3.63 -4.66 8.21
CA ASP A 122 3.11 -5.58 7.19
C ASP A 122 2.83 -4.86 5.87
N ALA A 123 2.39 -3.60 5.92
CA ALA A 123 2.26 -2.78 4.73
C ALA A 123 3.61 -2.55 4.05
N ILE A 124 4.68 -2.31 4.83
CA ILE A 124 6.04 -2.18 4.29
C ILE A 124 6.56 -3.50 3.69
N LYS A 125 6.23 -4.65 4.28
CA LYS A 125 6.56 -5.95 3.66
C LYS A 125 5.90 -6.10 2.30
N ASP A 126 4.63 -5.71 2.18
CA ASP A 126 3.90 -5.73 0.92
C ASP A 126 4.48 -4.71 -0.08
N ALA A 127 4.82 -3.50 0.37
CA ALA A 127 5.46 -2.49 -0.47
C ALA A 127 6.79 -2.98 -1.06
N LYS A 128 7.67 -3.56 -0.24
CA LYS A 128 8.95 -4.15 -0.68
C LYS A 128 8.75 -5.30 -1.66
N ARG A 129 7.76 -6.16 -1.42
CA ARG A 129 7.42 -7.25 -2.32
C ARG A 129 6.94 -6.73 -3.68
N ASN A 130 6.07 -5.73 -3.68
CA ASN A 130 5.53 -5.13 -4.90
C ASN A 130 6.60 -4.38 -5.70
N ALA A 131 7.50 -3.65 -5.05
CA ALA A 131 8.66 -3.03 -5.69
C ALA A 131 9.53 -4.09 -6.40
N LYS A 132 9.74 -5.25 -5.76
CA LYS A 132 10.49 -6.37 -6.35
C LYS A 132 9.76 -7.00 -7.54
N ILE A 133 8.43 -7.16 -7.48
CA ILE A 133 7.60 -7.65 -8.61
C ILE A 133 7.76 -6.72 -9.82
N ASN A 134 7.84 -5.41 -9.59
CA ASN A 134 7.97 -4.39 -10.63
C ASN A 134 9.44 -4.08 -11.01
N ASN A 135 10.42 -4.85 -10.51
CA ASN A 135 11.85 -4.67 -10.77
C ASN A 135 12.35 -3.24 -10.46
N MET A 136 11.86 -2.63 -9.38
CA MET A 136 12.24 -1.29 -8.96
C MET A 136 13.44 -1.35 -8.00
N ASP A 137 14.53 -0.70 -8.35
CA ASP A 137 15.76 -0.56 -7.56
C ASP A 137 15.93 0.83 -6.94
N ASN A 138 15.10 1.78 -7.38
CA ASN A 138 15.12 3.16 -6.93
C ASN A 138 14.08 3.49 -5.85
N VAL A 139 13.49 2.47 -5.21
CA VAL A 139 12.52 2.64 -4.11
C VAL A 139 13.08 1.99 -2.84
N GLU A 140 12.99 2.68 -1.72
CA GLU A 140 13.29 2.14 -0.40
C GLU A 140 12.15 2.42 0.57
N PHE A 141 11.85 1.46 1.46
CA PHE A 141 10.76 1.56 2.41
C PHE A 141 11.24 1.41 3.85
N TYR A 142 10.79 2.30 4.73
CA TYR A 142 11.14 2.39 6.14
C TYR A 142 9.91 2.23 7.02
N VAL A 143 10.03 1.36 8.03
CA VAL A 143 9.02 1.21 9.08
C VAL A 143 9.26 2.26 10.16
N GLY A 144 8.24 3.02 10.48
CA GLY A 144 8.26 3.96 11.60
C GLY A 144 7.40 5.20 11.35
N LYS A 145 7.33 6.03 12.36
CA LYS A 145 6.62 7.30 12.26
C LYS A 145 7.44 8.30 11.45
N ALA A 146 6.75 9.06 10.58
CA ALA A 146 7.40 10.03 9.70
C ALA A 146 8.24 11.04 10.48
N GLU A 147 7.70 11.57 11.59
CA GLU A 147 8.36 12.54 12.48
C GLU A 147 9.60 11.99 13.21
N GLU A 148 9.81 10.67 13.21
CA GLU A 148 10.99 10.03 13.79
C GLU A 148 11.99 9.56 12.71
N VAL A 149 11.48 9.09 11.58
CA VAL A 149 12.29 8.51 10.48
C VAL A 149 12.91 9.62 9.64
N VAL A 150 12.12 10.62 9.22
CA VAL A 150 12.60 11.66 8.31
C VAL A 150 13.77 12.47 8.86
N PRO A 151 13.79 12.90 10.15
CA PRO A 151 14.96 13.60 10.69
C PRO A 151 16.24 12.76 10.71
N LYS A 152 16.12 11.43 10.90
CA LYS A 152 17.27 10.52 10.81
C LYS A 152 17.79 10.42 9.39
N MET A 153 16.89 10.24 8.43
CA MET A 153 17.23 10.19 7.01
C MET A 153 17.90 11.48 6.54
N TYR A 154 17.41 12.63 7.00
CA TYR A 154 17.99 13.93 6.70
C TYR A 154 19.45 14.02 7.19
N LYS A 155 19.73 13.56 8.41
CA LYS A 155 21.10 13.50 8.98
C LYS A 155 22.02 12.57 8.19
N GLU A 156 21.46 11.52 7.57
CA GLU A 156 22.18 10.57 6.71
C GLU A 156 22.39 11.12 5.28
N GLY A 157 21.97 12.36 4.99
CA GLY A 157 22.08 12.97 3.68
C GLY A 157 21.01 12.54 2.66
N LYS A 158 20.01 11.77 3.08
CA LYS A 158 18.86 11.39 2.27
C LYS A 158 17.83 12.53 2.32
N ARG A 159 17.98 13.51 1.44
CA ARG A 159 17.11 14.69 1.40
C ARG A 159 16.11 14.61 0.26
N ALA A 160 14.84 14.88 0.53
CA ALA A 160 13.81 14.95 -0.50
C ALA A 160 13.74 16.33 -1.15
N ASN A 161 13.44 16.34 -2.44
CA ASN A 161 13.08 17.54 -3.19
C ASN A 161 11.55 17.74 -3.22
N VAL A 162 10.81 16.65 -3.04
CA VAL A 162 9.35 16.62 -3.05
C VAL A 162 8.89 15.68 -1.95
N VAL A 163 7.85 16.08 -1.25
CA VAL A 163 7.18 15.24 -0.24
C VAL A 163 5.73 15.05 -0.68
N VAL A 164 5.31 13.80 -0.76
CA VAL A 164 3.91 13.41 -0.97
C VAL A 164 3.37 12.91 0.36
N VAL A 165 2.17 13.35 0.71
CA VAL A 165 1.49 12.97 1.94
C VAL A 165 0.08 12.50 1.63
N ASP A 166 -0.24 11.28 2.07
CA ASP A 166 -1.60 10.71 2.03
C ASP A 166 -2.01 10.26 3.44
N PRO A 167 -2.28 11.20 4.35
CA PRO A 167 -2.52 10.90 5.75
C PRO A 167 -3.91 10.28 5.96
N PRO A 168 -4.14 9.60 7.11
CA PRO A 168 -5.45 9.16 7.52
C PRO A 168 -6.41 10.34 7.71
N ARG A 169 -7.72 10.06 7.86
CA ARG A 169 -8.79 11.09 7.96
C ARG A 169 -8.57 12.17 9.03
N LYS A 170 -7.80 11.88 10.08
CA LYS A 170 -7.42 12.86 11.12
C LYS A 170 -6.36 13.88 10.67
N GLY A 171 -5.77 13.72 9.47
CA GLY A 171 -4.70 14.56 8.95
C GLY A 171 -3.31 14.19 9.45
N CYS A 172 -2.33 15.05 9.13
CA CYS A 172 -0.96 14.94 9.61
C CYS A 172 -0.83 15.41 11.06
N ASP A 173 0.05 14.77 11.81
CA ASP A 173 0.50 15.27 13.11
C ASP A 173 1.32 16.56 12.91
N GLU A 174 1.25 17.51 13.86
CA GLU A 174 1.97 18.78 13.81
C GLU A 174 3.49 18.58 13.64
N LYS A 175 4.05 17.59 14.32
CA LYS A 175 5.47 17.24 14.19
C LYS A 175 5.87 16.78 12.79
N VAL A 176 4.96 16.11 12.07
CA VAL A 176 5.19 15.75 10.67
C VAL A 176 5.26 16.99 9.80
N LEU A 177 4.34 17.94 10.00
CA LEU A 177 4.33 19.21 9.26
C LEU A 177 5.60 20.03 9.54
N ASP A 178 6.02 20.15 10.81
CA ASP A 178 7.27 20.81 11.19
C ASP A 178 8.49 20.13 10.53
N THR A 179 8.47 18.81 10.46
CA THR A 179 9.56 18.04 9.82
C THR A 179 9.63 18.26 8.32
N ILE A 180 8.48 18.49 7.65
CA ILE A 180 8.43 18.72 6.20
C ILE A 180 8.94 20.12 5.85
N VAL A 181 8.68 21.12 6.70
CA VAL A 181 9.05 22.54 6.41
C VAL A 181 10.43 22.93 6.93
N SER A 182 11.11 22.08 7.70
CA SER A 182 12.46 22.30 8.23
C SER A 182 13.55 21.87 7.23
#